data_f03488c0366f326881c72d0573b8f0a3
#
_entry.id   f03488c0366f326881c72d0573b8f0a3
#
_cell.length_a   1.000
_cell.length_b   1.000
_cell.length_c   1.000
_cell.angle_alpha   90.00
_cell.angle_beta   90.00
_cell.angle_gamma   90.00
#
_symmetry.space_group_name_H-M   'P 1'
#
loop_
_entity.id
_entity.type
_entity.pdbx_description
1 polymer ?
#
loop_
_entity_poly.entity_id
_entity_poly.type
_entity_poly.pdbx_seq_one_letter_code
_entity_poly.pdbx_strand_id
1 'polypeptide(L)'
;MIRSILLVDDESLFHLVFEDACSLLDIALNLRAIDSANKAEELFKEWHRDPSDRPECVFVDLNLIGSSFDGIELVRRINKVYGNGVVIGIISSSSDQMEIDKAKQVGAQFWIVKSDDIEPRLEAFRDKYDHYKDRTAPFEVYA
;
A
#
# COMPACT_ATOMS: atom_id res chain seq x y z
N MET A 1 4.97 10.86 -11.42
CA MET A 1 5.33 9.44 -11.32
C MET A 1 5.74 9.09 -9.89
N ILE A 2 5.32 7.96 -9.41
CA ILE A 2 5.72 7.43 -8.11
C ILE A 2 7.12 6.81 -8.27
N ARG A 3 8.07 7.19 -7.43
CA ARG A 3 9.45 6.71 -7.55
C ARG A 3 9.59 5.26 -7.11
N SER A 4 8.97 4.90 -6.00
CA SER A 4 9.08 3.56 -5.46
C SER A 4 7.80 3.13 -4.75
N ILE A 5 7.42 1.88 -4.96
CA ILE A 5 6.25 1.25 -4.36
C ILE A 5 6.67 -0.01 -3.61
N LEU A 6 6.11 -0.22 -2.44
CA LEU A 6 6.15 -1.48 -1.73
C LEU A 6 4.75 -2.07 -1.69
N LEU A 7 4.61 -3.32 -2.14
CA LEU A 7 3.39 -4.11 -1.98
C LEU A 7 3.63 -5.16 -0.90
N VAL A 8 2.78 -5.19 0.10
CA VAL A 8 2.79 -6.22 1.15
C VAL A 8 1.54 -7.07 0.98
N ASP A 9 1.70 -8.27 0.45
CA ASP A 9 0.59 -9.17 0.10
C ASP A 9 1.09 -10.61 0.10
N ASP A 10 0.38 -11.52 0.77
CA ASP A 10 0.77 -12.92 0.87
C ASP A 10 0.41 -13.76 -0.36
N GLU A 11 -0.33 -13.21 -1.32
CA GLU A 11 -0.74 -13.91 -2.53
C GLU A 11 0.25 -13.67 -3.68
N SER A 12 1.07 -14.68 -3.99
CA SER A 12 2.08 -14.58 -5.06
C SER A 12 1.48 -14.24 -6.42
N LEU A 13 0.29 -14.78 -6.73
CA LEU A 13 -0.37 -14.48 -7.99
C LEU A 13 -0.77 -13.01 -8.09
N PHE A 14 -1.20 -12.42 -6.99
CA PHE A 14 -1.55 -11.01 -6.99
C PHE A 14 -0.32 -10.12 -7.19
N HIS A 15 0.84 -10.53 -6.72
CA HIS A 15 2.09 -9.80 -7.00
C HIS A 15 2.28 -9.62 -8.51
N LEU A 16 2.04 -10.69 -9.30
CA LEU A 16 2.18 -10.63 -10.75
C LEU A 16 1.13 -9.72 -11.38
N VAL A 17 -0.11 -9.81 -10.95
CA VAL A 17 -1.21 -8.96 -11.45
C VAL A 17 -0.89 -7.49 -11.18
N PHE A 18 -0.44 -7.18 -9.98
CA PHE A 18 -0.11 -5.82 -9.57
C PHE A 18 1.11 -5.28 -10.34
N GLU A 19 2.15 -6.08 -10.47
CA GLU A 19 3.35 -5.70 -11.22
C GLU A 19 3.03 -5.43 -12.69
N ASP A 20 2.23 -6.28 -13.32
CA ASP A 20 1.81 -6.09 -14.71
C ASP A 20 1.01 -4.79 -14.88
N ALA A 21 0.07 -4.53 -13.99
CA ALA A 21 -0.73 -3.31 -14.02
C ALA A 21 0.14 -2.07 -13.86
N CYS A 22 1.06 -2.08 -12.91
CA CYS A 22 1.99 -0.96 -12.71
C CYS A 22 2.89 -0.74 -13.91
N SER A 23 3.33 -1.81 -14.55
CA SER A 23 4.15 -1.72 -15.76
C SER A 23 3.38 -1.12 -16.93
N LEU A 24 2.15 -1.59 -17.16
CA LEU A 24 1.30 -1.09 -18.24
C LEU A 24 0.93 0.38 -18.05
N LEU A 25 0.75 0.81 -16.82
CA LEU A 25 0.40 2.19 -16.49
C LEU A 25 1.61 3.09 -16.29
N ASP A 26 2.80 2.54 -16.32
CA ASP A 26 4.06 3.25 -16.05
C ASP A 26 4.01 4.03 -14.73
N ILE A 27 3.53 3.35 -13.68
CA ILE A 27 3.25 4.00 -12.41
C ILE A 27 4.51 4.25 -11.59
N ALA A 28 5.41 3.28 -11.51
CA ALA A 28 6.56 3.36 -10.62
C ALA A 28 7.87 2.99 -11.31
N LEU A 29 8.95 3.66 -10.90
CA LEU A 29 10.31 3.31 -11.35
C LEU A 29 10.79 2.03 -10.68
N ASN A 30 10.49 1.86 -9.39
CA ASN A 30 10.86 0.69 -8.62
C ASN A 30 9.63 0.12 -7.90
N LEU A 31 9.44 -1.18 -8.05
CA LEU A 31 8.39 -1.92 -7.35
C LEU A 31 9.01 -3.09 -6.61
N ARG A 32 8.71 -3.20 -5.33
CA ARG A 32 9.10 -4.33 -4.51
C ARG A 32 7.86 -4.96 -3.91
N ALA A 33 7.74 -6.29 -3.97
CA ALA A 33 6.65 -7.03 -3.38
C ALA A 33 7.20 -7.98 -2.32
N ILE A 34 6.55 -8.01 -1.16
CA ILE A 34 6.89 -8.91 -0.05
C ILE A 34 5.62 -9.61 0.44
N ASP A 35 5.76 -10.72 1.12
CA ASP A 35 4.67 -11.63 1.42
C ASP A 35 4.23 -11.67 2.89
N SER A 36 4.81 -10.85 3.76
CA SER A 36 4.43 -10.85 5.17
C SER A 36 4.68 -9.51 5.86
N ALA A 37 3.90 -9.26 6.92
CA ALA A 37 4.09 -8.10 7.77
C ALA A 37 5.44 -8.16 8.51
N ASN A 38 5.91 -9.37 8.82
CA ASN A 38 7.20 -9.55 9.49
C ASN A 38 8.36 -9.09 8.62
N LYS A 39 8.33 -9.41 7.32
CA LYS A 39 9.33 -8.91 6.37
C LYS A 39 9.28 -7.40 6.23
N ALA A 40 8.09 -6.80 6.28
CA ALA A 40 7.95 -5.35 6.27
C ALA A 40 8.62 -4.71 7.48
N GLU A 41 8.47 -5.29 8.67
CA GLU A 41 9.14 -4.78 9.87
C GLU A 41 10.67 -4.82 9.74
N GLU A 42 11.22 -5.86 9.12
CA GLU A 42 12.66 -5.93 8.87
C GLU A 42 13.12 -4.80 7.94
N LEU A 43 12.32 -4.49 6.91
CA LEU A 43 12.60 -3.36 6.02
C LEU A 43 12.59 -2.03 6.75
N PHE A 44 11.76 -1.86 7.77
CA PHE A 44 11.74 -0.64 8.58
C PHE A 44 13.12 -0.37 9.20
N LYS A 45 13.78 -1.41 9.68
CA LYS A 45 15.13 -1.29 10.25
C LYS A 45 16.14 -0.81 9.21
N GLU A 46 16.01 -1.30 7.97
CA GLU A 46 16.85 -0.85 6.87
C GLU A 46 16.59 0.62 6.53
N TRP A 47 15.32 1.04 6.53
CA TRP A 47 14.97 2.44 6.24
C TRP A 47 15.46 3.40 7.33
N HIS A 48 15.58 2.95 8.57
CA HIS A 48 16.20 3.75 9.62
C HIS A 48 17.69 3.97 9.38
N ARG A 49 18.37 2.97 8.85
CA ARG A 49 19.79 3.05 8.52
C ARG A 49 20.03 3.84 7.24
N ASP A 50 19.17 3.67 6.25
CA ASP A 50 19.26 4.35 4.97
C ASP A 50 17.87 4.83 4.53
N PRO A 51 17.49 6.08 4.88
CA PRO A 51 16.17 6.61 4.50
C PRO A 51 15.94 6.72 2.99
N SER A 52 17.00 6.68 2.17
CA SER A 52 16.83 6.73 0.71
C SER A 52 16.17 5.48 0.14
N ASP A 53 16.23 4.36 0.87
CA ASP A 53 15.58 3.10 0.47
C ASP A 53 14.07 3.06 0.81
N ARG A 54 13.59 4.04 1.56
CA ARG A 54 12.18 4.07 1.96
C ARG A 54 11.28 4.29 0.75
N PRO A 55 10.22 3.47 0.57
CA PRO A 55 9.30 3.66 -0.54
C PRO A 55 8.47 4.92 -0.35
N GLU A 56 8.06 5.53 -1.46
CA GLU A 56 7.14 6.67 -1.43
C GLU A 56 5.72 6.24 -1.12
N CYS A 57 5.33 5.04 -1.59
CA CYS A 57 3.97 4.54 -1.49
C CYS A 57 3.96 3.08 -1.07
N VAL A 58 3.10 2.73 -0.12
CA VAL A 58 2.96 1.37 0.40
C VAL A 58 1.51 0.92 0.25
N PHE A 59 1.32 -0.22 -0.41
CA PHE A 59 0.04 -0.91 -0.51
C PHE A 59 0.08 -2.12 0.40
N VAL A 60 -0.87 -2.25 1.31
CA VAL A 60 -0.89 -3.31 2.31
C VAL A 60 -2.16 -4.14 2.17
N ASP A 61 -2.00 -5.46 1.99
CA ASP A 61 -3.13 -6.39 2.03
C ASP A 61 -3.69 -6.44 3.44
N LEU A 62 -5.02 -6.45 3.54
CA LEU A 62 -5.71 -6.53 4.82
C LEU A 62 -5.39 -7.83 5.56
N ASN A 63 -5.43 -8.96 4.84
CA ASN A 63 -5.26 -10.29 5.41
C ASN A 63 -3.87 -10.84 5.08
N LEU A 64 -2.94 -10.72 6.02
CA LEU A 64 -1.59 -11.23 5.87
C LEU A 64 -1.46 -12.55 6.63
N ILE A 65 -1.96 -13.63 6.01
CA ILE A 65 -1.95 -14.98 6.59
C ILE A 65 -0.51 -15.40 6.88
N GLY A 66 -0.30 -15.97 8.07
CA GLY A 66 1.03 -16.40 8.50
C GLY A 66 1.90 -15.30 9.08
N SER A 67 1.45 -14.06 9.09
CA SER A 67 2.14 -12.94 9.73
C SER A 67 1.76 -12.86 11.21
N SER A 68 2.61 -12.21 12.00
CA SER A 68 2.36 -12.01 13.44
C SER A 68 1.26 -10.99 13.71
N PHE A 69 0.91 -10.17 12.73
CA PHE A 69 -0.13 -9.15 12.82
C PHE A 69 -0.70 -8.87 11.43
N ASP A 70 -1.88 -8.25 11.37
CA ASP A 70 -2.60 -8.01 10.12
C ASP A 70 -2.17 -6.71 9.41
N GLY A 71 -2.80 -6.44 8.25
CA GLY A 71 -2.48 -5.27 7.45
C GLY A 71 -2.83 -3.95 8.11
N ILE A 72 -3.91 -3.90 8.88
CA ILE A 72 -4.31 -2.67 9.59
C ILE A 72 -3.27 -2.32 10.66
N GLU A 73 -2.79 -3.30 11.40
CA GLU A 73 -1.75 -3.09 12.40
C GLU A 73 -0.44 -2.65 11.73
N LEU A 74 -0.13 -3.21 10.55
CA LEU A 74 1.05 -2.79 9.79
C LEU A 74 0.95 -1.32 9.38
N VAL A 75 -0.20 -0.90 8.87
CA VAL A 75 -0.44 0.51 8.52
C VAL A 75 -0.22 1.40 9.75
N ARG A 76 -0.78 1.00 10.90
CA ARG A 76 -0.63 1.76 12.14
C ARG A 76 0.85 1.93 12.51
N ARG A 77 1.63 0.86 12.43
CA ARG A 77 3.06 0.89 12.76
C ARG A 77 3.86 1.77 11.81
N ILE A 78 3.62 1.65 10.51
CA ILE A 78 4.29 2.46 9.51
C ILE A 78 3.96 3.93 9.71
N ASN A 79 2.69 4.23 9.88
CA ASN A 79 2.22 5.60 10.01
C ASN A 79 2.75 6.26 11.29
N LYS A 80 2.86 5.50 12.38
CA LYS A 80 3.41 5.99 13.63
C LYS A 80 4.87 6.42 13.50
N VAL A 81 5.65 5.69 12.71
CA VAL A 81 7.09 5.94 12.57
C VAL A 81 7.38 6.98 11.48
N TYR A 82 6.71 6.87 10.33
CA TYR A 82 7.02 7.69 9.15
C TYR A 82 6.00 8.79 8.86
N GLY A 83 4.79 8.67 9.40
CA GLY A 83 3.76 9.71 9.28
C GLY A 83 3.57 10.21 7.85
N ASN A 84 3.80 11.50 7.64
CA ASN A 84 3.63 12.14 6.34
C ASN A 84 4.71 11.78 5.32
N GLY A 85 5.71 10.99 5.70
CA GLY A 85 6.81 10.61 4.80
C GLY A 85 6.47 9.49 3.81
N VAL A 86 5.33 8.82 3.97
CA VAL A 86 4.93 7.68 3.15
C VAL A 86 3.45 7.78 2.85
N VAL A 87 3.07 7.59 1.58
CA VAL A 87 1.67 7.41 1.18
C VAL A 87 1.31 5.95 1.41
N ILE A 88 0.28 5.68 2.20
CA ILE A 88 -0.04 4.31 2.59
C ILE A 88 -1.54 4.04 2.53
N GLY A 89 -1.90 2.87 2.03
CA GLY A 89 -3.29 2.42 1.98
C GLY A 89 -3.42 0.92 1.92
N ILE A 90 -4.67 0.47 1.95
CA ILE A 90 -5.04 -0.94 1.92
C ILE A 90 -5.37 -1.38 0.50
N ILE A 91 -5.02 -2.62 0.18
CA ILE A 91 -5.49 -3.32 -1.00
C ILE A 91 -6.09 -4.65 -0.52
N SER A 92 -7.35 -4.91 -0.87
CA SER A 92 -8.08 -6.06 -0.32
C SER A 92 -9.20 -6.48 -1.24
N SER A 93 -9.52 -7.78 -1.25
CA SER A 93 -10.70 -8.29 -1.96
C SER A 93 -12.01 -7.92 -1.27
N SER A 94 -11.97 -7.47 -0.03
CA SER A 94 -13.13 -7.03 0.74
C SER A 94 -13.36 -5.53 0.62
N SER A 95 -14.62 -5.11 0.77
CA SER A 95 -15.01 -3.70 0.92
C SER A 95 -15.90 -3.52 2.16
N ASP A 96 -15.66 -4.33 3.18
CA ASP A 96 -16.42 -4.26 4.43
C ASP A 96 -16.22 -2.92 5.13
N GLN A 97 -17.32 -2.23 5.43
CA GLN A 97 -17.28 -0.87 5.98
C GLN A 97 -16.58 -0.79 7.34
N MET A 98 -16.74 -1.81 8.19
CA MET A 98 -16.07 -1.83 9.50
C MET A 98 -14.55 -1.89 9.35
N GLU A 99 -14.08 -2.69 8.39
CA GLU A 99 -12.65 -2.79 8.10
C GLU A 99 -12.09 -1.50 7.51
N ILE A 100 -12.85 -0.89 6.61
CA ILE A 100 -12.51 0.40 6.00
C ILE A 100 -12.38 1.46 7.09
N ASP A 101 -13.33 1.52 8.02
CA ASP A 101 -13.32 2.50 9.11
C ASP A 101 -12.09 2.31 10.01
N LYS A 102 -11.73 1.08 10.31
CA LYS A 102 -10.52 0.77 11.09
C LYS A 102 -9.25 1.23 10.35
N ALA A 103 -9.19 0.99 9.05
CA ALA A 103 -8.04 1.42 8.24
C ALA A 103 -7.89 2.94 8.26
N LYS A 104 -8.99 3.67 8.12
CA LYS A 104 -8.99 5.13 8.22
C LYS A 104 -8.47 5.61 9.57
N GLN A 105 -8.89 4.97 10.66
CA GLN A 105 -8.49 5.36 12.02
C GLN A 105 -6.98 5.23 12.26
N VAL A 106 -6.33 4.27 11.62
CA VAL A 106 -4.89 4.05 11.78
C VAL A 106 -4.04 4.83 10.76
N GLY A 107 -4.69 5.61 9.90
CA GLY A 107 -3.98 6.51 8.99
C GLY A 107 -3.86 6.06 7.55
N ALA A 108 -4.60 5.01 7.15
CA ALA A 108 -4.66 4.65 5.73
C ALA A 108 -5.30 5.80 4.95
N GLN A 109 -4.74 6.12 3.80
CA GLN A 109 -5.20 7.24 2.99
C GLN A 109 -6.15 6.81 1.87
N PHE A 110 -6.16 5.53 1.54
CA PHE A 110 -7.00 4.99 0.48
C PHE A 110 -7.25 3.50 0.69
N TRP A 111 -8.21 2.97 -0.06
CA TRP A 111 -8.54 1.55 -0.10
C TRP A 111 -8.79 1.14 -1.55
N ILE A 112 -8.07 0.15 -2.04
CA ILE A 112 -8.28 -0.39 -3.39
C ILE A 112 -8.81 -1.81 -3.28
N VAL A 113 -9.94 -2.08 -3.94
CA VAL A 113 -10.52 -3.43 -3.98
C VAL A 113 -9.77 -4.25 -5.03
N LYS A 114 -9.24 -5.39 -4.63
CA LYS A 114 -8.54 -6.31 -5.54
C LYS A 114 -9.50 -6.89 -6.57
N SER A 115 -9.02 -7.00 -7.80
CA SER A 115 -9.66 -7.79 -8.84
C SER A 115 -8.62 -8.12 -9.90
N ASP A 116 -8.95 -9.04 -10.82
CA ASP A 116 -8.06 -9.36 -11.93
C ASP A 116 -7.88 -8.16 -12.86
N ASP A 117 -8.86 -7.25 -12.88
CA ASP A 117 -8.83 -6.02 -13.66
C ASP A 117 -8.59 -4.82 -12.72
N ILE A 118 -7.38 -4.76 -12.14
CA ILE A 118 -7.03 -3.71 -11.19
C ILE A 118 -6.56 -2.41 -11.86
N GLU A 119 -6.23 -2.45 -13.15
CA GLU A 119 -5.65 -1.31 -13.86
C GLU A 119 -6.47 -0.03 -13.75
N PRO A 120 -7.81 -0.02 -13.99
CA PRO A 120 -8.58 1.21 -13.89
C PRO A 120 -8.54 1.83 -12.49
N ARG A 121 -8.48 1.00 -11.47
CA ARG A 121 -8.42 1.45 -10.07
C ARG A 121 -7.06 2.05 -9.75
N LEU A 122 -5.99 1.43 -10.21
CA LEU A 122 -4.64 1.97 -10.05
C LEU A 122 -4.44 3.25 -10.83
N GLU A 123 -5.02 3.33 -12.04
CA GLU A 123 -4.98 4.55 -12.84
C GLU A 123 -5.68 5.71 -12.12
N ALA A 124 -6.87 5.48 -11.58
CA ALA A 124 -7.61 6.49 -10.84
C ALA A 124 -6.84 6.93 -9.59
N PHE A 125 -6.20 5.99 -8.89
CA PHE A 125 -5.34 6.30 -7.75
C PHE A 125 -4.14 7.15 -8.18
N ARG A 126 -3.46 6.74 -9.25
CA ARG A 126 -2.30 7.47 -9.78
C ARG A 126 -2.64 8.91 -10.10
N ASP A 127 -3.82 9.15 -10.70
CA ASP A 127 -4.25 10.49 -11.09
C ASP A 127 -4.41 11.43 -9.88
N LYS A 128 -4.59 10.87 -8.68
CA LYS A 128 -4.72 11.63 -7.44
C LYS A 128 -3.48 11.54 -6.55
N TYR A 129 -2.42 10.90 -6.99
CA TYR A 129 -1.27 10.60 -6.15
C TYR A 129 -0.66 11.85 -5.51
N ASP A 130 -0.51 12.93 -6.27
CA ASP A 130 0.08 14.16 -5.73
C ASP A 130 -0.73 14.73 -4.57
N HIS A 131 -2.05 14.60 -4.61
CA HIS A 131 -2.92 15.02 -3.52
C HIS A 131 -2.78 14.13 -2.30
N TYR A 132 -2.55 12.83 -2.48
CA TYR A 132 -2.24 11.94 -1.35
C TYR A 132 -0.89 12.31 -0.73
N LYS A 133 0.10 12.57 -1.56
CA LYS A 133 1.43 12.95 -1.10
C LYS A 133 1.40 14.27 -0.32
N ASP A 134 0.61 15.25 -0.77
CA ASP A 134 0.43 16.54 -0.13
C ASP A 134 -0.59 16.51 1.02
N ARG A 135 -1.21 15.37 1.29
CA ARG A 135 -2.24 15.20 2.33
C ARG A 135 -3.48 16.04 2.10
N THR A 136 -3.81 16.34 0.84
CA THR A 136 -5.00 17.11 0.45
C THR A 136 -6.11 16.22 -0.09
N ALA A 137 -5.82 14.96 -0.46
CA ALA A 137 -6.84 14.05 -0.95
C ALA A 137 -7.69 13.50 0.21
N PRO A 138 -9.02 13.43 0.05
CA PRO A 138 -9.84 12.70 1.01
C PRO A 138 -9.60 11.21 0.87
N PHE A 139 -9.92 10.44 1.92
CA PHE A 139 -9.91 8.99 1.83
C PHE A 139 -10.90 8.53 0.76
N GLU A 140 -10.48 7.63 -0.10
CA GLU A 140 -11.33 7.11 -1.18
C GLU A 140 -11.20 5.60 -1.30
N VAL A 141 -12.32 4.96 -1.66
CA VAL A 141 -12.37 3.53 -1.98
C VAL A 141 -12.43 3.40 -3.50
N TYR A 142 -11.43 2.73 -4.07
CA TYR A 142 -11.38 2.43 -5.50
C TYR A 142 -11.92 1.01 -5.71
N ALA A 143 -13.14 0.92 -6.21
CA ALA A 143 -13.83 -0.35 -6.42
C ALA A 143 -14.37 -0.50 -7.84
#